data_d77f5eac535bb7b10856e61088aa8743
#
_entry.id   d77f5eac535bb7b10856e61088aa8743
#
_cell.length_a   1.000
_cell.length_b   1.000
_cell.length_c   1.000
_cell.angle_alpha   90.00
_cell.angle_beta   90.00
_cell.angle_gamma   90.00
#
_symmetry.space_group_name_H-M   'P 1'
#
loop_
_entity.id
_entity.type
_entity.pdbx_description
1 polymer ?
#
loop_
_entity_poly.entity_id
_entity_poly.type
_entity_poly.pdbx_seq_one_letter_code
_entity_poly.pdbx_strand_id
1 'polypeptide(L)'
;YVVVAAAGNNGPGANSISTPGDCKKIITVGADNDNVKVFVNGKYTYNYSGRGPTKQCIIKPDIVAPANKIISCSNLWQKGYSYVVKSGTSMATPIVTGIVALMLNKKDKLTNVECKKILKENAIDMSMDKNRQGAGLVNANAILNIL
;
A
#
# COMPACT_ATOMS: atom_id res chain seq x y z
N TYR A 1 6.59 3.41 17.24
CA TYR A 1 5.97 2.42 16.36
C TYR A 1 5.83 2.97 14.95
N VAL A 2 5.99 2.13 13.91
CA VAL A 2 5.64 2.43 12.52
C VAL A 2 4.30 1.80 12.23
N VAL A 3 3.36 2.59 11.71
CA VAL A 3 2.00 2.12 11.38
C VAL A 3 1.80 2.23 9.87
N VAL A 4 1.44 1.11 9.25
CA VAL A 4 1.15 1.00 7.81
C VAL A 4 -0.31 0.59 7.64
N ALA A 5 -1.06 1.29 6.79
CA ALA A 5 -2.47 1.01 6.56
C ALA A 5 -2.83 1.02 5.07
N ALA A 6 -3.84 0.26 4.72
CA ALA A 6 -4.39 0.23 3.37
C ALA A 6 -5.13 1.54 3.04
N ALA A 7 -5.05 1.97 1.78
CA ALA A 7 -5.82 3.10 1.28
C ALA A 7 -7.34 2.82 1.24
N GLY A 8 -7.72 1.54 1.26
CA GLY A 8 -9.09 1.10 1.07
C GLY A 8 -9.42 0.83 -0.40
N ASN A 9 -10.57 0.22 -0.63
CA ASN A 9 -10.98 -0.25 -1.95
C ASN A 9 -12.27 0.44 -2.44
N ASN A 10 -12.43 1.71 -2.09
CA ASN A 10 -13.61 2.53 -2.42
C ASN A 10 -13.36 3.53 -3.56
N GLY A 11 -12.22 3.37 -4.29
CA GLY A 11 -11.91 4.19 -5.47
C GLY A 11 -12.95 4.01 -6.59
N PRO A 12 -12.84 4.80 -7.66
CA PRO A 12 -11.75 5.75 -7.99
C PRO A 12 -12.00 7.21 -7.55
N GLY A 13 -13.09 7.50 -6.88
CA GLY A 13 -13.45 8.87 -6.51
C GLY A 13 -12.44 9.54 -5.56
N ALA A 14 -12.37 10.88 -5.59
CA ALA A 14 -11.65 11.64 -4.57
C ALA A 14 -12.27 11.39 -3.18
N ASN A 15 -11.48 11.62 -2.13
CA ASN A 15 -11.89 11.39 -0.74
C ASN A 15 -12.30 9.93 -0.43
N SER A 16 -11.81 8.96 -1.20
CA SER A 16 -12.13 7.54 -1.01
C SER A 16 -11.11 6.77 -0.18
N ILE A 17 -10.13 7.45 0.41
CA ILE A 17 -9.21 6.85 1.39
C ILE A 17 -10.00 6.44 2.63
N SER A 18 -9.86 5.18 3.01
CA SER A 18 -10.51 4.64 4.21
C SER A 18 -9.71 4.91 5.48
N THR A 19 -10.39 5.13 6.59
CA THR A 19 -9.77 5.17 7.93
C THR A 19 -9.22 3.77 8.27
N PRO A 20 -8.01 3.65 8.87
CA PRO A 20 -7.15 4.75 9.38
C PRO A 20 -6.16 5.34 8.35
N GLY A 21 -6.20 4.93 7.08
CA GLY A 21 -5.29 5.39 6.03
C GLY A 21 -5.36 6.89 5.73
N ASP A 22 -6.45 7.57 6.09
CA ASP A 22 -6.63 9.03 5.97
C ASP A 22 -5.79 9.83 6.97
N CYS A 23 -5.27 9.21 8.03
CA CYS A 23 -4.44 9.87 9.02
C CYS A 23 -3.09 10.31 8.43
N LYS A 24 -2.71 11.59 8.66
CA LYS A 24 -1.46 12.19 8.16
C LYS A 24 -0.20 11.43 8.59
N LYS A 25 -0.18 10.91 9.82
CA LYS A 25 1.00 10.26 10.41
C LYS A 25 1.22 8.84 9.91
N ILE A 26 0.20 8.13 9.49
CA ILE A 26 0.25 6.73 9.04
C ILE A 26 0.85 6.65 7.63
N ILE A 27 1.59 5.58 7.34
CA ILE A 27 2.03 5.22 6.00
C ILE A 27 0.85 4.54 5.31
N THR A 28 0.28 5.20 4.30
CA THR A 28 -0.91 4.70 3.59
C THR A 28 -0.52 4.11 2.25
N VAL A 29 -0.95 2.87 2.00
CA VAL A 29 -0.55 2.09 0.83
C VAL A 29 -1.73 1.89 -0.11
N GLY A 30 -1.59 2.32 -1.35
CA GLY A 30 -2.52 2.08 -2.45
C GLY A 30 -2.08 0.92 -3.34
N ALA A 31 -2.91 0.59 -4.34
CA ALA A 31 -2.59 -0.39 -5.37
C ALA A 31 -1.80 0.27 -6.51
N ASP A 32 -0.73 -0.39 -6.97
CA ASP A 32 0.11 0.04 -8.10
C ASP A 32 -0.66 0.07 -9.42
N ASN A 33 -1.39 -0.98 -9.72
CA ASN A 33 -2.17 -1.12 -10.93
C ASN A 33 -3.58 -1.64 -10.60
N ASP A 34 -4.54 -0.74 -10.52
CA ASP A 34 -5.94 -1.06 -10.27
C ASP A 34 -6.82 -1.02 -11.54
N ASN A 35 -6.21 -0.90 -12.73
CA ASN A 35 -6.92 -0.88 -14.02
C ASN A 35 -7.36 -2.27 -14.50
N VAL A 36 -6.96 -3.33 -13.82
CA VAL A 36 -7.32 -4.71 -14.17
C VAL A 36 -8.59 -5.13 -13.42
N LYS A 37 -9.40 -5.97 -14.07
CA LYS A 37 -10.61 -6.52 -13.43
C LYS A 37 -10.22 -7.53 -12.36
N VAL A 38 -10.58 -7.25 -11.12
CA VAL A 38 -10.30 -8.08 -9.95
C VAL A 38 -11.53 -8.24 -9.08
N PHE A 39 -11.55 -9.31 -8.28
CA PHE A 39 -12.59 -9.53 -7.28
C PHE A 39 -12.17 -8.91 -5.95
N VAL A 40 -12.85 -7.83 -5.54
CA VAL A 40 -12.58 -7.07 -4.31
C VAL A 40 -13.90 -6.71 -3.65
N ASN A 41 -13.97 -6.84 -2.33
CA ASN A 41 -15.18 -6.52 -1.55
C ASN A 41 -16.46 -7.21 -2.07
N GLY A 42 -16.35 -8.47 -2.47
CA GLY A 42 -17.50 -9.27 -2.92
C GLY A 42 -17.97 -8.98 -4.34
N LYS A 43 -17.27 -8.18 -5.13
CA LYS A 43 -17.64 -7.85 -6.52
C LYS A 43 -16.42 -7.73 -7.44
N TYR A 44 -16.66 -7.95 -8.74
CA TYR A 44 -15.67 -7.63 -9.77
C TYR A 44 -15.65 -6.12 -10.02
N THR A 45 -14.46 -5.52 -9.98
CA THR A 45 -14.29 -4.08 -10.10
C THR A 45 -12.96 -3.72 -10.76
N TYR A 46 -12.86 -2.46 -11.18
CA TYR A 46 -11.65 -1.79 -11.67
C TYR A 46 -11.42 -0.53 -10.83
N ASN A 47 -10.22 0.03 -10.89
CA ASN A 47 -9.90 1.32 -10.27
C ASN A 47 -10.34 1.42 -8.81
N TYR A 48 -10.17 0.35 -8.07
CA TYR A 48 -10.71 0.19 -6.72
C TYR A 48 -9.89 0.91 -5.65
N SER A 49 -8.60 1.17 -5.89
CA SER A 49 -7.71 1.76 -4.90
C SER A 49 -8.25 3.11 -4.42
N GLY A 50 -8.30 3.29 -3.11
CA GLY A 50 -8.69 4.57 -2.50
C GLY A 50 -7.76 5.70 -2.95
N ARG A 51 -8.34 6.87 -3.23
CA ARG A 51 -7.64 8.06 -3.74
C ARG A 51 -7.90 9.28 -2.88
N GLY A 52 -6.85 10.08 -2.75
CA GLY A 52 -6.93 11.40 -2.14
C GLY A 52 -7.59 12.47 -3.04
N PRO A 53 -7.52 13.74 -2.63
CA PRO A 53 -7.07 14.13 -1.30
C PRO A 53 -8.02 13.60 -0.22
N THR A 54 -7.58 13.56 1.04
CA THR A 54 -8.48 13.29 2.16
C THR A 54 -9.40 14.50 2.40
N LYS A 55 -10.42 14.33 3.25
CA LYS A 55 -11.30 15.46 3.68
C LYS A 55 -10.52 16.63 4.30
N GLN A 56 -9.31 16.37 4.80
CA GLN A 56 -8.39 17.38 5.35
C GLN A 56 -7.40 17.89 4.29
N CYS A 57 -7.67 17.70 3.00
CA CYS A 57 -6.82 18.11 1.88
C CYS A 57 -5.39 17.52 1.92
N ILE A 58 -5.21 16.34 2.51
CA ILE A 58 -3.93 15.64 2.55
C ILE A 58 -3.83 14.72 1.33
N ILE A 59 -2.72 14.80 0.59
CA ILE A 59 -2.42 13.87 -0.51
C ILE A 59 -2.19 12.47 0.06
N LYS A 60 -2.97 11.51 -0.40
CA LYS A 60 -2.93 10.08 -0.08
C LYS A 60 -3.30 9.26 -1.33
N PRO A 61 -2.82 8.00 -1.44
CA PRO A 61 -1.93 7.28 -0.53
C PRO A 61 -0.53 7.91 -0.45
N ASP A 62 0.32 7.44 0.47
CA ASP A 62 1.71 7.89 0.53
C ASP A 62 2.58 7.20 -0.52
N ILE A 63 2.28 5.93 -0.80
CA ILE A 63 3.01 5.05 -1.71
C ILE A 63 2.06 3.96 -2.25
N VAL A 64 2.41 3.32 -3.35
CA VAL A 64 1.69 2.16 -3.88
C VAL A 64 2.58 0.93 -3.91
N ALA A 65 1.96 -0.25 -3.89
CA ALA A 65 2.64 -1.53 -3.99
C ALA A 65 1.77 -2.54 -4.76
N PRO A 66 2.33 -3.68 -5.22
CA PRO A 66 1.58 -4.74 -5.87
C PRO A 66 0.36 -5.18 -5.06
N ALA A 67 -0.80 -5.20 -5.69
CA ALA A 67 -2.09 -5.42 -5.02
C ALA A 67 -2.98 -6.45 -5.70
N ASN A 68 -2.65 -6.88 -6.91
CA ASN A 68 -3.51 -7.73 -7.73
C ASN A 68 -3.00 -9.16 -7.78
N LYS A 69 -3.91 -10.12 -7.55
CA LYS A 69 -3.64 -11.55 -7.64
C LYS A 69 -2.43 -11.98 -6.80
N ILE A 70 -2.30 -11.41 -5.62
CA ILE A 70 -1.23 -11.74 -4.67
C ILE A 70 -1.51 -13.12 -4.08
N ILE A 71 -0.51 -14.01 -4.18
CA ILE A 71 -0.53 -15.35 -3.61
C ILE A 71 0.03 -15.28 -2.19
N SER A 72 -0.70 -15.80 -1.22
CA SER A 72 -0.26 -15.85 0.17
C SER A 72 -0.86 -17.09 0.89
N CYS A 73 -0.39 -17.33 2.11
CA CYS A 73 -0.88 -18.42 2.95
C CYS A 73 -2.39 -18.30 3.19
N SER A 74 -3.08 -19.43 3.16
CA SER A 74 -4.51 -19.52 3.40
C SER A 74 -4.80 -19.82 4.87
N ASN A 75 -5.87 -19.25 5.41
CA ASN A 75 -6.43 -19.64 6.70
C ASN A 75 -7.25 -20.94 6.62
N LEU A 76 -7.40 -21.50 5.42
CA LEU A 76 -8.12 -22.77 5.16
C LEU A 76 -7.18 -23.94 4.90
N TRP A 77 -5.93 -23.89 5.39
CA TRP A 77 -4.93 -24.93 5.18
C TRP A 77 -5.39 -26.31 5.69
N GLN A 78 -6.17 -26.37 6.77
CA GLN A 78 -6.76 -27.60 7.29
C GLN A 78 -7.76 -28.25 6.32
N LYS A 79 -8.33 -27.47 5.38
CA LYS A 79 -9.22 -27.94 4.31
C LYS A 79 -8.48 -28.29 3.01
N GLY A 80 -7.14 -28.38 3.05
CA GLY A 80 -6.30 -28.68 1.90
C GLY A 80 -5.91 -27.47 1.02
N TYR A 81 -6.29 -26.25 1.42
CA TYR A 81 -5.96 -25.03 0.68
C TYR A 81 -4.81 -24.29 1.38
N SER A 82 -3.56 -24.64 1.04
CA SER A 82 -2.37 -24.01 1.64
C SER A 82 -2.16 -22.56 1.22
N TYR A 83 -2.59 -22.21 0.02
CA TYR A 83 -2.44 -20.86 -0.55
C TYR A 83 -3.76 -20.31 -1.07
N VAL A 84 -3.84 -19.00 -1.13
CA VAL A 84 -4.99 -18.26 -1.65
C VAL A 84 -4.51 -17.07 -2.48
N VAL A 85 -5.25 -16.76 -3.54
CA VAL A 85 -5.02 -15.59 -4.38
C VAL A 85 -6.03 -14.50 -4.02
N LYS A 86 -5.54 -13.33 -3.64
CA LYS A 86 -6.41 -12.17 -3.32
C LYS A 86 -5.92 -10.90 -4.00
N SER A 87 -6.84 -9.94 -4.16
CA SER A 87 -6.55 -8.59 -4.66
C SER A 87 -7.11 -7.54 -3.71
N GLY A 88 -6.47 -6.37 -3.71
CA GLY A 88 -6.90 -5.25 -2.87
C GLY A 88 -5.73 -4.52 -2.23
N THR A 89 -5.94 -3.30 -1.78
CA THR A 89 -4.94 -2.52 -1.05
C THR A 89 -4.47 -3.20 0.24
N SER A 90 -5.29 -4.10 0.80
CA SER A 90 -4.92 -4.96 1.94
C SER A 90 -3.81 -5.96 1.59
N MET A 91 -3.57 -6.26 0.29
CA MET A 91 -2.47 -7.11 -0.18
C MET A 91 -1.20 -6.30 -0.43
N ALA A 92 -1.33 -5.04 -0.81
CA ALA A 92 -0.22 -4.11 -0.96
C ALA A 92 0.41 -3.70 0.39
N THR A 93 -0.42 -3.53 1.41
CA THR A 93 -0.01 -3.08 2.75
C THR A 93 1.06 -3.98 3.39
N PRO A 94 0.93 -5.32 3.46
CA PRO A 94 1.94 -6.18 4.06
C PRO A 94 3.26 -6.20 3.29
N ILE A 95 3.27 -5.92 1.98
CA ILE A 95 4.52 -5.78 1.20
C ILE A 95 5.32 -4.60 1.74
N VAL A 96 4.69 -3.43 1.89
CA VAL A 96 5.34 -2.25 2.47
C VAL A 96 5.72 -2.49 3.94
N THR A 97 4.89 -3.17 4.71
CA THR A 97 5.20 -3.54 6.11
C THR A 97 6.45 -4.41 6.20
N GLY A 98 6.60 -5.40 5.30
CA GLY A 98 7.79 -6.24 5.22
C GLY A 98 9.06 -5.44 4.88
N ILE A 99 8.95 -4.48 3.96
CA ILE A 99 10.07 -3.57 3.64
C ILE A 99 10.45 -2.72 4.86
N VAL A 100 9.47 -2.17 5.57
CA VAL A 100 9.72 -1.41 6.82
C VAL A 100 10.38 -2.29 7.88
N ALA A 101 9.98 -3.55 8.02
CA ALA A 101 10.62 -4.49 8.95
C ALA A 101 12.10 -4.71 8.59
N LEU A 102 12.42 -4.86 7.29
CA LEU A 102 13.81 -4.96 6.83
C LEU A 102 14.61 -3.66 7.05
N MET A 103 13.98 -2.50 6.87
CA MET A 103 14.59 -1.20 7.19
C MET A 103 14.96 -1.12 8.68
N LEU A 104 14.05 -1.49 9.57
CA LEU A 104 14.27 -1.48 11.01
C LEU A 104 15.30 -2.53 11.45
N ASN A 105 15.39 -3.65 10.76
CA ASN A 105 16.44 -4.65 11.01
C ASN A 105 17.84 -4.12 10.67
N LYS A 106 17.97 -3.28 9.64
CA LYS A 106 19.23 -2.62 9.27
C LYS A 106 19.53 -1.38 10.15
N LYS A 107 18.52 -0.66 10.55
CA LYS A 107 18.58 0.58 11.34
C LYS A 107 17.46 0.61 12.38
N ASP A 108 17.70 0.08 13.56
CA ASP A 108 16.74 -0.14 14.63
C ASP A 108 16.10 1.13 15.21
N LYS A 109 16.76 2.29 15.04
CA LYS A 109 16.31 3.58 15.57
C LYS A 109 15.51 4.43 14.61
N LEU A 110 15.13 3.92 13.43
CA LEU A 110 14.32 4.68 12.49
C LEU A 110 12.93 4.97 13.08
N THR A 111 12.57 6.24 13.05
CA THR A 111 11.23 6.71 13.44
C THR A 111 10.22 6.46 12.32
N ASN A 112 8.93 6.53 12.65
CA ASN A 112 7.85 6.46 11.65
C ASN A 112 8.00 7.53 10.56
N VAL A 113 8.44 8.73 10.94
CA VAL A 113 8.62 9.86 9.99
C VAL A 113 9.76 9.55 9.03
N GLU A 114 10.88 9.03 9.52
CA GLU A 114 12.04 8.65 8.71
C GLU A 114 11.72 7.49 7.78
N CYS A 115 11.06 6.44 8.29
CA CYS A 115 10.60 5.33 7.44
C CYS A 115 9.72 5.83 6.30
N LYS A 116 8.73 6.68 6.60
CA LYS A 116 7.84 7.26 5.60
C LYS A 116 8.60 8.11 4.58
N LYS A 117 9.56 8.91 5.04
CA LYS A 117 10.42 9.74 4.18
C LYS A 117 11.24 8.87 3.22
N ILE A 118 11.96 7.89 3.74
CA ILE A 118 12.80 6.97 2.95
C ILE A 118 11.97 6.24 1.89
N LEU A 119 10.79 5.70 2.28
CA LEU A 119 9.89 5.04 1.34
C LEU A 119 9.50 5.95 0.17
N LYS A 120 9.15 7.21 0.46
CA LYS A 120 8.70 8.17 -0.55
C LYS A 120 9.83 8.67 -1.46
N GLU A 121 11.01 8.93 -0.91
CA GLU A 121 12.16 9.44 -1.66
C GLU A 121 12.76 8.42 -2.62
N ASN A 122 12.57 7.12 -2.35
CA ASN A 122 13.08 6.03 -3.16
C ASN A 122 12.00 5.32 -3.99
N ALA A 123 10.79 5.87 -4.04
CA ALA A 123 9.70 5.32 -4.86
C ALA A 123 9.93 5.58 -6.35
N ILE A 124 9.46 4.66 -7.18
CA ILE A 124 9.47 4.80 -8.64
C ILE A 124 8.22 5.59 -9.05
N ASP A 125 8.40 6.78 -9.61
CA ASP A 125 7.27 7.56 -10.14
C ASP A 125 6.65 6.83 -11.35
N MET A 126 5.37 6.53 -11.26
CA MET A 126 4.61 5.85 -12.30
C MET A 126 3.92 6.83 -13.26
N SER A 127 4.22 8.12 -13.17
CA SER A 127 3.61 9.19 -13.98
C SER A 127 2.08 9.27 -13.85
N MET A 128 1.55 8.94 -12.66
CA MET A 128 0.13 9.04 -12.33
C MET A 128 -0.14 10.24 -11.42
N ASP A 129 -1.42 10.59 -11.26
CA ASP A 129 -1.85 11.61 -10.29
C ASP A 129 -1.37 11.27 -8.86
N LYS A 130 -0.89 12.29 -8.12
CA LYS A 130 -0.35 12.09 -6.77
C LYS A 130 -1.40 11.58 -5.76
N ASN A 131 -2.68 11.87 -5.97
CA ASN A 131 -3.76 11.31 -5.15
C ASN A 131 -4.06 9.84 -5.49
N ARG A 132 -3.46 9.30 -6.56
CA ARG A 132 -3.55 7.87 -6.93
C ARG A 132 -2.31 7.09 -6.51
N GLN A 133 -1.11 7.59 -6.80
CA GLN A 133 0.14 6.86 -6.56
C GLN A 133 0.93 7.33 -5.33
N GLY A 134 0.60 8.49 -4.76
CA GLY A 134 1.47 9.12 -3.75
C GLY A 134 2.82 9.48 -4.33
N ALA A 135 3.89 8.99 -3.72
CA ALA A 135 5.25 9.13 -4.24
C ALA A 135 5.54 8.19 -5.43
N GLY A 136 4.79 7.09 -5.55
CA GLY A 136 4.97 6.09 -6.61
C GLY A 136 5.03 4.66 -6.09
N LEU A 137 5.54 3.74 -6.91
CA LEU A 137 5.71 2.33 -6.59
C LEU A 137 6.89 2.13 -5.62
N VAL A 138 6.67 1.36 -4.56
CA VAL A 138 7.71 1.03 -3.58
C VAL A 138 8.88 0.29 -4.24
N ASN A 139 10.11 0.72 -3.94
CA ASN A 139 11.34 0.14 -4.45
C ASN A 139 12.20 -0.40 -3.30
N ALA A 140 11.97 -1.67 -2.96
CA ALA A 140 12.70 -2.33 -1.87
C ALA A 140 14.22 -2.35 -2.11
N ASN A 141 14.64 -2.60 -3.36
CA ASN A 141 16.07 -2.68 -3.69
C ASN A 141 16.78 -1.34 -3.45
N ALA A 142 16.23 -0.24 -3.96
CA ALA A 142 16.82 1.09 -3.73
C ALA A 142 16.88 1.41 -2.22
N ILE A 143 15.81 1.14 -1.49
CA ILE A 143 15.71 1.41 -0.05
C ILE A 143 16.76 0.61 0.74
N LEU A 144 16.89 -0.68 0.46
CA LEU A 144 17.81 -1.54 1.21
C LEU A 144 19.29 -1.31 0.87
N ASN A 145 19.57 -0.72 -0.28
CA ASN A 145 20.95 -0.39 -0.68
C ASN A 145 21.48 0.92 -0.04
N ILE A 146 20.59 1.83 0.38
CA ILE A 146 20.98 3.10 1.01
C ILE A 146 21.04 3.03 2.55
N LEU A 147 20.57 1.97 3.14
CA LEU A 147 20.55 1.73 4.59
C LEU A 147 21.72 0.87 5.05
#